data_77cae6ee44225df7d2ab4468afeefbd8
#
_entry.id   77cae6ee44225df7d2ab4468afeefbd8
#
_cell.length_a   1.000
_cell.length_b   1.000
_cell.length_c   1.000
_cell.angle_alpha   90.00
_cell.angle_beta   90.00
_cell.angle_gamma   90.00
#
_symmetry.space_group_name_H-M   'P 1'
#
loop_
_entity.id
_entity.type
_entity.pdbx_description
1 polymer ?
#
loop_
_entity_poly.entity_id
_entity_poly.type
_entity_poly.pdbx_seq_one_letter_code
_entity_poly.pdbx_strand_id
1 'polypeptide(L)'
;VLQAHMNNQMTENGRPNGIFAGTDHLAIVIQEELEQMGLRVPEDVQVIGYDGLRWMNTGQPFVSSIYQDTGIIAKTSVDCLMRLLNGEAVEDILDLPIVFQDGGTTLPLPETDIKEKKGIILPVREGEDRR
;
A
#
# COMPACT_ATOMS: atom_id res chain seq x y z
N VAL A 1 -23.87 -1.82 2.17
CA VAL A 1 -23.39 -3.13 1.66
C VAL A 1 -22.05 -3.47 2.31
N LEU A 2 -21.04 -2.59 2.32
CA LEU A 2 -19.73 -2.83 2.94
C LEU A 2 -19.86 -3.13 4.44
N GLN A 3 -20.56 -2.26 5.18
CA GLN A 3 -20.76 -2.39 6.63
C GLN A 3 -21.45 -3.71 7.01
N ALA A 4 -22.47 -4.16 6.26
CA ALA A 4 -23.14 -5.43 6.50
C ALA A 4 -22.21 -6.62 6.25
N HIS A 5 -21.36 -6.55 5.23
CA HIS A 5 -20.38 -7.58 4.94
C HIS A 5 -19.29 -7.63 6.03
N MET A 6 -18.77 -6.49 6.45
CA MET A 6 -17.78 -6.40 7.51
C MET A 6 -18.34 -6.93 8.84
N ASN A 7 -19.55 -6.55 9.22
CA ASN A 7 -20.20 -7.06 10.44
C ASN A 7 -20.25 -8.60 10.44
N ASN A 8 -20.62 -9.22 9.31
CA ASN A 8 -20.69 -10.66 9.19
C ASN A 8 -19.31 -11.32 9.32
N GLN A 9 -18.30 -10.81 8.65
CA GLN A 9 -16.93 -11.34 8.70
C GLN A 9 -16.30 -11.19 10.09
N MET A 10 -16.64 -10.11 10.82
CA MET A 10 -16.09 -9.82 12.14
C MET A 10 -16.73 -10.63 13.27
N THR A 11 -17.88 -11.28 13.06
CA THR A 11 -18.64 -11.95 14.13
C THR A 11 -18.74 -13.48 13.99
N GLU A 12 -18.79 -14.04 12.77
CA GLU A 12 -19.20 -15.43 12.59
C GLU A 12 -18.06 -16.45 12.38
N ASN A 13 -16.88 -16.04 11.89
CA ASN A 13 -15.85 -16.98 11.44
C ASN A 13 -14.46 -16.79 12.06
N GLY A 14 -14.38 -16.11 13.19
CA GLY A 14 -13.10 -15.66 13.70
C GLY A 14 -12.70 -14.37 12.99
N ARG A 15 -12.56 -13.31 13.75
CA ARG A 15 -12.22 -11.98 13.23
C ARG A 15 -10.87 -12.01 12.50
N PRO A 16 -10.79 -11.53 11.26
CA PRO A 16 -9.50 -11.35 10.61
C PRO A 16 -8.66 -10.31 11.38
N ASN A 17 -7.37 -10.54 11.48
CA ASN A 17 -6.41 -9.63 12.12
C ASN A 17 -5.69 -8.71 11.12
N GLY A 18 -5.99 -8.85 9.83
CA GLY A 18 -5.43 -8.01 8.77
C GLY A 18 -6.33 -7.95 7.56
N ILE A 19 -6.39 -6.76 6.94
CA ILE A 19 -7.17 -6.49 5.74
C ILE A 19 -6.26 -5.80 4.72
N PHE A 20 -6.21 -6.35 3.50
CA PHE A 20 -5.63 -5.67 2.35
C PHE A 20 -6.75 -5.04 1.52
N ALA A 21 -6.69 -3.73 1.36
CA ALA A 21 -7.59 -2.97 0.52
C ALA A 21 -6.93 -2.67 -0.82
N GLY A 22 -7.65 -2.86 -1.93
CA GLY A 22 -7.12 -2.67 -3.28
C GLY A 22 -6.80 -1.21 -3.63
N THR A 23 -7.20 -0.24 -2.80
CA THR A 23 -6.83 1.19 -2.91
C THR A 23 -6.75 1.82 -1.52
N ASP A 24 -6.00 2.92 -1.39
CA ASP A 24 -5.93 3.67 -0.13
C ASP A 24 -7.28 4.30 0.26
N HIS A 25 -8.08 4.73 -0.70
CA HIS A 25 -9.43 5.23 -0.41
C HIS A 25 -10.30 4.17 0.26
N LEU A 26 -10.24 2.94 -0.22
CA LEU A 26 -10.98 1.84 0.39
C LEU A 26 -10.39 1.50 1.78
N ALA A 27 -9.07 1.56 1.94
CA ALA A 27 -8.42 1.34 3.23
C ALA A 27 -8.88 2.36 4.29
N ILE A 28 -8.99 3.64 3.93
CA ILE A 28 -9.49 4.71 4.81
C ILE A 28 -10.93 4.40 5.25
N VAL A 29 -11.81 4.06 4.30
CA VAL A 29 -13.22 3.74 4.62
C VAL A 29 -13.30 2.51 5.52
N ILE A 30 -12.50 1.49 5.27
CA ILE A 30 -12.43 0.28 6.12
C ILE A 30 -11.95 0.64 7.53
N GLN A 31 -10.91 1.46 7.66
CA GLN A 31 -10.43 1.92 8.96
C GLN A 31 -11.53 2.63 9.74
N GLU A 32 -12.22 3.60 9.12
CA GLU A 32 -13.32 4.34 9.75
C GLU A 32 -14.45 3.41 10.22
N GLU A 33 -14.83 2.41 9.42
CA GLU A 33 -15.84 1.42 9.80
C GLU A 33 -15.38 0.53 10.97
N LEU A 34 -14.11 0.09 10.98
CA LEU A 34 -13.55 -0.67 12.10
C LEU A 34 -13.58 0.12 13.40
N GLU A 35 -13.19 1.40 13.35
CA GLU A 35 -13.22 2.30 14.50
C GLU A 35 -14.65 2.53 15.03
N GLN A 36 -15.65 2.67 14.14
CA GLN A 36 -17.06 2.77 14.52
C GLN A 36 -17.58 1.48 15.16
N MET A 37 -17.03 0.32 14.81
CA MET A 37 -17.32 -0.96 15.46
C MET A 37 -16.59 -1.13 16.80
N GLY A 38 -15.79 -0.15 17.24
CA GLY A 38 -15.01 -0.18 18.47
C GLY A 38 -13.74 -1.00 18.37
N LEU A 39 -13.27 -1.30 17.17
CA LEU A 39 -12.01 -2.00 16.91
C LEU A 39 -10.88 -1.02 16.70
N ARG A 40 -9.73 -1.30 17.30
CA ARG A 40 -8.54 -0.45 17.17
C ARG A 40 -7.72 -0.88 15.95
N VAL A 41 -7.26 0.09 15.19
CA VAL A 41 -6.31 -0.11 14.09
C VAL A 41 -5.00 0.55 14.53
N PRO A 42 -3.88 -0.16 14.57
CA PRO A 42 -3.63 -1.53 14.06
C PRO A 42 -3.79 -2.66 15.09
N GLU A 43 -4.08 -2.40 16.38
CA GLU A 43 -3.93 -3.36 17.46
C GLU A 43 -4.89 -4.56 17.34
N ASP A 44 -6.13 -4.33 16.97
CA ASP A 44 -7.15 -5.38 16.83
C ASP A 44 -7.23 -5.89 15.39
N VAL A 45 -7.08 -5.00 14.40
CA VAL A 45 -7.08 -5.32 12.96
C VAL A 45 -6.10 -4.39 12.26
N GLN A 46 -5.19 -4.96 11.49
CA GLN A 46 -4.28 -4.19 10.65
C GLN A 46 -4.93 -3.92 9.28
N VAL A 47 -4.69 -2.73 8.72
CA VAL A 47 -5.19 -2.35 7.40
C VAL A 47 -4.03 -1.87 6.53
N ILE A 48 -3.92 -2.40 5.32
CA ILE A 48 -2.97 -1.95 4.31
C ILE A 48 -3.71 -1.60 3.03
N GLY A 49 -3.39 -0.46 2.47
CA GLY A 49 -3.90 0.03 1.20
C GLY A 49 -2.94 -0.19 0.03
N TYR A 50 -3.29 0.40 -1.09
CA TYR A 50 -2.50 0.41 -2.32
C TYR A 50 -2.68 1.76 -3.01
N ASP A 51 -1.66 2.33 -3.60
CA ASP A 51 -1.46 3.57 -4.36
C ASP A 51 -0.46 4.53 -3.69
N GLY A 52 -0.39 4.59 -2.36
CA GLY A 52 0.52 5.45 -1.61
C GLY A 52 0.05 6.89 -1.52
N LEU A 53 -1.25 7.11 -1.26
CA LEU A 53 -1.81 8.45 -1.08
C LEU A 53 -1.25 9.14 0.16
N ARG A 54 -1.05 10.46 0.05
CA ARG A 54 -0.47 11.28 1.10
C ARG A 54 -1.27 12.55 1.36
N TRP A 55 -1.26 12.99 2.61
CA TRP A 55 -1.81 14.31 2.97
C TRP A 55 -1.02 15.42 2.26
N MET A 56 -1.70 16.30 1.56
CA MET A 56 -1.08 17.39 0.78
C MET A 56 -0.27 18.35 1.64
N ASN A 57 -0.65 18.55 2.88
CA ASN A 57 -0.04 19.51 3.79
C ASN A 57 1.17 18.95 4.56
N THR A 58 1.22 17.65 4.80
CA THR A 58 2.29 17.01 5.59
C THR A 58 3.14 16.03 4.80
N GLY A 59 2.64 15.55 3.65
CA GLY A 59 3.27 14.49 2.88
C GLY A 59 3.21 13.11 3.54
N GLN A 60 2.52 13.01 4.71
CA GLN A 60 2.37 11.74 5.41
C GLN A 60 1.36 10.84 4.70
N PRO A 61 1.55 9.49 4.69
CA PRO A 61 0.56 8.57 4.19
C PRO A 61 -0.76 8.68 4.97
N PHE A 62 -1.89 8.40 4.32
CA PHE A 62 -3.19 8.31 4.99
C PHE A 62 -3.32 7.03 5.82
N VAL A 63 -2.83 5.93 5.26
CA VAL A 63 -2.81 4.58 5.82
C VAL A 63 -1.50 3.92 5.41
N SER A 64 -1.11 2.85 6.07
CA SER A 64 -0.02 2.00 5.59
C SER A 64 -0.39 1.47 4.20
N SER A 65 0.52 1.60 3.24
CA SER A 65 0.19 1.40 1.82
C SER A 65 1.37 0.86 1.02
N ILE A 66 1.06 0.23 -0.10
CA ILE A 66 2.01 -0.06 -1.16
C ILE A 66 2.04 1.12 -2.12
N TYR A 67 3.12 1.88 -2.09
CA TYR A 67 3.34 3.03 -2.96
C TYR A 67 3.81 2.60 -4.35
N GLN A 68 3.18 3.15 -5.37
CA GLN A 68 3.61 3.10 -6.76
C GLN A 68 4.11 4.49 -7.18
N ASP A 69 5.33 4.58 -7.70
CA ASP A 69 5.83 5.83 -8.26
C ASP A 69 5.21 6.09 -9.64
N THR A 70 4.16 6.88 -9.66
CA THR A 70 3.45 7.26 -10.90
C THR A 70 4.35 8.01 -11.88
N GLY A 71 5.39 8.70 -11.41
CA GLY A 71 6.37 9.36 -12.25
C GLY A 71 7.25 8.36 -13.00
N ILE A 72 7.71 7.31 -12.32
CA ILE A 72 8.45 6.21 -12.96
C ILE A 72 7.54 5.47 -13.95
N ILE A 73 6.31 5.16 -13.55
CA ILE A 73 5.33 4.51 -14.44
C ILE A 73 5.13 5.34 -15.72
N ALA A 74 4.83 6.62 -15.57
CA ALA A 74 4.60 7.51 -16.71
C ALA A 74 5.81 7.63 -17.63
N LYS A 75 7.00 7.85 -17.06
CA LYS A 75 8.25 7.93 -17.82
C LYS A 75 8.52 6.66 -18.59
N THR A 76 8.46 5.50 -17.92
CA THR A 76 8.72 4.21 -18.55
C THR A 76 7.72 3.92 -19.66
N SER A 77 6.44 4.24 -19.46
CA SER A 77 5.38 4.05 -20.47
C SER A 77 5.66 4.90 -21.71
N VAL A 78 6.04 6.18 -21.54
CA VAL A 78 6.38 7.06 -22.67
C VAL A 78 7.64 6.56 -23.39
N ASP A 79 8.68 6.18 -22.64
CA ASP A 79 9.93 5.65 -23.22
C ASP A 79 9.65 4.38 -24.06
N CYS A 80 8.83 3.47 -23.55
CA CYS A 80 8.41 2.27 -24.30
C CYS A 80 7.65 2.63 -25.57
N LEU A 81 6.70 3.55 -25.49
CA LEU A 81 5.93 4.00 -26.64
C LEU A 81 6.83 4.62 -27.73
N MET A 82 7.77 5.49 -27.32
CA MET A 82 8.70 6.12 -28.26
C MET A 82 9.61 5.09 -28.95
N ARG A 83 10.09 4.09 -28.22
CA ARG A 83 10.87 3.00 -28.79
C ARG A 83 10.06 2.18 -29.80
N LEU A 84 8.82 1.83 -29.45
CA LEU A 84 7.92 1.12 -30.37
C LEU A 84 7.66 1.92 -31.65
N LEU A 85 7.42 3.24 -31.55
CA LEU A 85 7.22 4.12 -32.71
C LEU A 85 8.47 4.20 -33.62
N ASN A 86 9.66 4.04 -33.03
CA ASN A 86 10.91 3.98 -33.78
C ASN A 86 11.22 2.59 -34.36
N GLY A 87 10.33 1.60 -34.16
CA GLY A 87 10.51 0.24 -34.67
C GLY A 87 11.48 -0.59 -33.81
N GLU A 88 11.77 -0.15 -32.59
CA GLU A 88 12.60 -0.91 -31.65
C GLU A 88 11.76 -1.95 -30.89
N ALA A 89 12.37 -3.06 -30.52
CA ALA A 89 11.75 -4.03 -29.64
C ALA A 89 11.72 -3.50 -28.21
N VAL A 90 10.61 -3.74 -27.51
CA VAL A 90 10.47 -3.53 -26.07
C VAL A 90 10.06 -4.84 -25.40
N GLU A 91 10.31 -4.95 -24.11
CA GLU A 91 9.88 -6.09 -23.31
C GLU A 91 8.35 -6.10 -23.18
N ASP A 92 7.73 -7.27 -23.25
CA ASP A 92 6.27 -7.41 -23.10
C ASP A 92 5.80 -7.12 -21.67
N ILE A 93 6.67 -7.34 -20.67
CA ILE A 93 6.42 -7.10 -19.25
C ILE A 93 7.61 -6.35 -18.67
N LEU A 94 7.32 -5.26 -17.97
CA LEU A 94 8.30 -4.47 -17.24
C LEU A 94 7.91 -4.42 -15.75
N ASP A 95 8.78 -4.99 -14.92
CA ASP A 95 8.62 -4.91 -13.47
C ASP A 95 9.11 -3.56 -12.97
N LEU A 96 8.22 -2.81 -12.35
CA LEU A 96 8.55 -1.53 -11.70
C LEU A 96 8.58 -1.69 -10.18
N PRO A 97 9.49 -0.98 -9.49
CA PRO A 97 9.61 -1.10 -8.05
C PRO A 97 8.37 -0.54 -7.34
N ILE A 98 7.93 -1.26 -6.32
CA ILE A 98 6.91 -0.82 -5.37
C ILE A 98 7.56 -0.70 -3.99
N VAL A 99 7.01 0.16 -3.13
CA VAL A 99 7.58 0.43 -1.80
C VAL A 99 6.46 0.41 -0.76
N PHE A 100 6.69 -0.29 0.35
CA PHE A 100 5.82 -0.17 1.52
C PHE A 100 6.05 1.18 2.21
N GLN A 101 4.96 1.87 2.51
CA GLN A 101 4.94 3.10 3.30
C GLN A 101 4.12 2.88 4.55
N ASP A 102 4.73 3.13 5.71
CA ASP A 102 4.04 3.07 6.98
C ASP A 102 3.17 4.31 7.18
N GLY A 103 1.89 4.11 7.40
CA GLY A 103 0.89 5.12 7.74
C GLY A 103 0.26 4.89 9.11
N GLY A 104 0.83 4.02 9.93
CA GLY A 104 0.38 3.73 11.29
C GLY A 104 -0.80 2.77 11.39
N THR A 105 -1.26 2.18 10.28
CA THR A 105 -2.38 1.21 10.27
C THR A 105 -1.91 -0.26 10.22
N THR A 106 -0.60 -0.48 10.35
CA THR A 106 0.03 -1.80 10.50
C THR A 106 0.99 -1.81 11.68
N LEU A 107 1.16 -2.97 12.31
CA LEU A 107 2.17 -3.17 13.35
C LEU A 107 3.56 -3.31 12.72
N PRO A 108 4.62 -2.87 13.42
CA PRO A 108 5.99 -3.10 12.96
C PRO A 108 6.26 -4.58 12.72
N LEU A 109 6.98 -4.89 11.66
CA LEU A 109 7.43 -6.26 11.42
C LEU A 109 8.46 -6.66 12.49
N PRO A 110 8.38 -7.89 13.04
CA PRO A 110 9.43 -8.41 13.92
C PRO A 110 10.77 -8.42 13.17
N GLU A 111 11.85 -8.00 13.85
CA GLU A 111 13.19 -7.95 13.22
C GLU A 111 13.67 -9.30 12.66
N THR A 112 13.15 -10.40 13.22
CA THR A 112 13.46 -11.77 12.79
C THR A 112 12.91 -12.13 11.42
N ASP A 113 11.75 -11.56 11.03
CA ASP A 113 11.09 -11.91 9.77
C ASP A 113 11.69 -11.18 8.55
N ILE A 114 12.42 -10.09 8.79
CA ILE A 114 13.04 -9.29 7.72
C ILE A 114 14.25 -10.02 7.10
N LYS A 115 14.95 -10.87 7.86
CA LYS A 115 16.20 -11.52 7.41
C LYS A 115 16.01 -12.74 6.53
N GLU A 116 14.85 -13.37 6.53
CA GLU A 116 14.64 -14.65 5.81
C GLU A 116 13.88 -14.54 4.49
N LYS A 117 13.23 -13.42 4.18
CA LYS A 117 12.46 -13.29 2.93
C LYS A 117 13.19 -12.41 1.91
N LYS A 118 13.86 -13.03 0.96
CA LYS A 118 14.28 -12.39 -0.29
C LYS A 118 13.02 -11.83 -0.98
N GLY A 119 12.89 -10.51 -1.03
CA GLY A 119 11.78 -9.82 -1.72
C GLY A 119 10.97 -8.84 -0.89
N ILE A 120 11.26 -8.69 0.40
CA ILE A 120 10.64 -7.61 1.19
C ILE A 120 11.38 -6.31 0.89
N ILE A 121 10.68 -5.37 0.31
CA ILE A 121 11.20 -4.02 0.05
C ILE A 121 11.22 -3.28 1.38
N LEU A 122 12.41 -2.89 1.82
CA LEU A 122 12.60 -2.14 3.06
C LEU A 122 11.95 -0.75 2.97
N PRO A 123 11.47 -0.20 4.10
CA PRO A 123 10.92 1.15 4.12
C PRO A 123 11.97 2.16 3.65
N VAL A 124 11.55 3.11 2.84
CA VAL A 124 12.39 4.25 2.44
C VAL A 124 12.74 5.04 3.70
N ARG A 125 14.03 5.12 4.02
CA ARG A 125 14.50 6.02 5.09
C ARG A 125 14.18 7.45 4.67
N GLU A 126 13.41 8.16 5.48
CA GLU A 126 13.25 9.60 5.36
C GLU A 126 14.64 10.24 5.49
N GLY A 127 15.07 10.98 4.51
CA GLY A 127 16.25 11.87 4.63
C GLY A 127 17.31 11.78 3.56
N GLU A 128 16.97 11.67 2.28
CA GLU A 128 17.89 12.09 1.23
C GLU A 128 17.23 13.09 0.29
N ASP A 129 17.59 14.36 0.58
CA ASP A 129 17.34 15.57 -0.17
C ASP A 129 17.67 15.36 -1.66
N ARG A 130 16.67 15.36 -2.52
CA ARG A 130 16.87 15.45 -3.95
C ARG A 130 16.97 16.94 -4.32
N ARG A 131 18.19 17.41 -4.37
CA ARG A 131 18.52 18.66 -5.10
C ARG A 131 18.45 18.42 -6.61
#